data_2d2fc1781d2cc65000001a97c7ecaf8e
#
_entry.id   2d2fc1781d2cc65000001a97c7ecaf8e
#
_cell.length_a   1.000
_cell.length_b   1.000
_cell.length_c   1.000
_cell.angle_alpha   90.00
_cell.angle_beta   90.00
_cell.angle_gamma   90.00
#
_symmetry.space_group_name_H-M   'P 1'
#
loop_
_entity.id
_entity.type
_entity.pdbx_description
1 polymer ?
#
loop_
_entity_poly.entity_id
_entity_poly.type
_entity_poly.pdbx_seq_one_letter_code
_entity_poly.pdbx_strand_id
1 'polypeptide(L)'
;MGPLLGHGIFTTDGEHWAHSRAMVRPNFVKEQVADIKAFERHVSDLFALIPRDGSTVDLQDLFFRFTIDSSTEFLFGKGTDELKAALRGDNNEGSFAWAFNYSQNSVMYRFRIGAFNKILKDPYPQELQCRKIVHDLVDQFVDNAVEYRRTHDVEKAQPEEKYVFLRELTKQTTDKRRLRDETLNILLAGRDTTAGLLSNMFWFIAKEPRIWQRMRQEVQDALHGELPTYQQLRDLKYVKWCINECECC
;
A
#
# COMPACT_ATOMS: atom_id res chain seq x y z
N MET A 1 13.98 -9.81 7.39
CA MET A 1 13.30 -9.08 6.29
C MET A 1 14.00 -9.24 4.93
N GLY A 2 15.32 -9.33 4.90
CA GLY A 2 16.11 -9.40 3.67
C GLY A 2 15.64 -10.35 2.55
N PRO A 3 15.21 -11.60 2.84
CA PRO A 3 14.77 -12.48 1.78
C PRO A 3 13.59 -11.99 0.94
N LEU A 4 12.62 -11.28 1.55
CA LEU A 4 11.46 -10.70 0.86
C LEU A 4 11.77 -9.31 0.29
N LEU A 5 12.29 -8.42 1.15
CA LEU A 5 12.41 -6.98 0.87
C LEU A 5 13.76 -6.58 0.27
N GLY A 6 14.74 -7.51 0.23
CA GLY A 6 16.08 -7.23 -0.27
C GLY A 6 16.83 -6.18 0.57
N HIS A 7 17.55 -5.28 -0.11
CA HIS A 7 18.39 -4.24 0.48
C HIS A 7 17.82 -2.84 0.16
N GLY A 8 16.69 -2.48 0.75
CA GLY A 8 16.04 -1.18 0.60
C GLY A 8 16.04 -0.35 1.88
N ILE A 9 15.26 0.73 1.89
CA ILE A 9 15.23 1.75 2.95
C ILE A 9 14.93 1.19 4.36
N PHE A 10 14.16 0.09 4.49
CA PHE A 10 13.82 -0.50 5.80
C PHE A 10 14.73 -1.65 6.24
N THR A 11 15.67 -2.06 5.39
CA THR A 11 16.49 -3.26 5.61
C THR A 11 17.98 -2.97 5.63
N THR A 12 18.37 -1.71 5.52
CA THR A 12 19.76 -1.27 5.48
C THR A 12 20.01 -0.11 6.44
N ASP A 13 21.28 0.11 6.79
CA ASP A 13 21.76 1.17 7.68
C ASP A 13 22.88 1.99 7.01
N GLY A 14 23.29 3.06 7.66
CA GLY A 14 24.43 3.89 7.27
C GLY A 14 24.30 4.52 5.88
N GLU A 15 25.37 4.47 5.09
CA GLU A 15 25.43 5.08 3.76
C GLU A 15 24.43 4.49 2.78
N HIS A 16 24.17 3.18 2.86
CA HIS A 16 23.22 2.51 2.01
C HIS A 16 21.80 3.02 2.27
N TRP A 17 21.40 3.12 3.55
CA TRP A 17 20.15 3.73 3.94
C TRP A 17 20.04 5.19 3.48
N ALA A 18 21.08 5.98 3.69
CA ALA A 18 21.09 7.40 3.29
C ALA A 18 20.86 7.55 1.77
N HIS A 19 21.49 6.67 0.98
CA HIS A 19 21.30 6.66 -0.47
C HIS A 19 19.88 6.22 -0.86
N SER A 20 19.34 5.15 -0.26
CA SER A 20 17.95 4.70 -0.48
C SER A 20 16.95 5.83 -0.14
N ARG A 21 17.15 6.49 1.01
CA ARG A 21 16.32 7.63 1.42
C ARG A 21 16.39 8.80 0.45
N ALA A 22 17.57 9.14 -0.03
CA ALA A 22 17.77 10.22 -1.00
C ALA A 22 17.05 9.92 -2.33
N MET A 23 17.08 8.66 -2.77
CA MET A 23 16.45 8.20 -3.99
C MET A 23 14.90 8.19 -3.90
N VAL A 24 14.37 7.79 -2.75
CA VAL A 24 12.93 7.60 -2.55
C VAL A 24 12.21 8.91 -2.20
N ARG A 25 12.81 9.76 -1.35
CA ARG A 25 12.19 10.96 -0.77
C ARG A 25 11.58 11.93 -1.80
N PRO A 26 12.21 12.25 -2.95
CA PRO A 26 11.64 13.19 -3.92
C PRO A 26 10.28 12.78 -4.49
N ASN A 27 9.93 11.50 -4.39
CA ASN A 27 8.70 10.95 -4.94
C ASN A 27 7.47 11.12 -4.02
N PHE A 28 7.64 11.70 -2.83
CA PHE A 28 6.58 11.94 -1.86
C PHE A 28 6.25 13.43 -1.67
N VAL A 29 6.37 14.20 -2.73
CA VAL A 29 5.91 15.59 -2.74
C VAL A 29 4.39 15.64 -2.97
N LYS A 30 3.76 16.75 -2.53
CA LYS A 30 2.30 16.92 -2.56
C LYS A 30 1.69 16.63 -3.93
N GLU A 31 2.32 17.09 -4.97
CA GLU A 31 1.85 16.96 -6.37
C GLU A 31 1.75 15.50 -6.82
N GLN A 32 2.57 14.63 -6.26
CA GLN A 32 2.62 13.21 -6.61
C GLN A 32 1.58 12.37 -5.84
N VAL A 33 1.21 12.79 -4.62
CA VAL A 33 0.34 12.01 -3.74
C VAL A 33 -1.10 12.55 -3.65
N ALA A 34 -1.43 13.62 -4.36
CA ALA A 34 -2.73 14.29 -4.30
C ALA A 34 -3.77 13.76 -5.31
N ASP A 35 -3.50 12.64 -5.99
CA ASP A 35 -4.45 12.04 -6.94
C ASP A 35 -5.63 11.36 -6.22
N ILE A 36 -6.62 12.17 -5.84
CA ILE A 36 -7.83 11.68 -5.16
C ILE A 36 -8.66 10.76 -6.08
N LYS A 37 -8.64 10.98 -7.40
CA LYS A 37 -9.44 10.19 -8.34
C LYS A 37 -9.00 8.73 -8.40
N ALA A 38 -7.72 8.44 -8.21
CA ALA A 38 -7.23 7.07 -8.12
C ALA A 38 -7.82 6.36 -6.89
N PHE A 39 -7.86 7.05 -5.75
CA PHE A 39 -8.45 6.50 -4.51
C PHE A 39 -9.97 6.32 -4.63
N GLU A 40 -10.68 7.22 -5.29
CA GLU A 40 -12.14 7.16 -5.46
C GLU A 40 -12.60 5.83 -6.06
N ARG A 41 -11.92 5.33 -7.09
CA ARG A 41 -12.27 4.05 -7.71
C ARG A 41 -12.13 2.89 -6.71
N HIS A 42 -11.02 2.84 -6.00
CA HIS A 42 -10.79 1.78 -5.01
C HIS A 42 -11.74 1.89 -3.81
N VAL A 43 -12.10 3.10 -3.39
CA VAL A 43 -13.11 3.33 -2.35
C VAL A 43 -14.49 2.86 -2.82
N SER A 44 -14.85 3.10 -4.07
CA SER A 44 -16.12 2.63 -4.65
C SER A 44 -16.20 1.10 -4.70
N ASP A 45 -15.12 0.43 -5.12
CA ASP A 45 -15.03 -1.03 -5.12
C ASP A 45 -15.10 -1.60 -3.67
N LEU A 46 -14.45 -0.94 -2.71
CA LEU A 46 -14.52 -1.31 -1.30
C LEU A 46 -15.95 -1.17 -0.76
N PHE A 47 -16.63 -0.07 -1.05
CA PHE A 47 -18.01 0.13 -0.61
C PHE A 47 -18.98 -0.88 -1.21
N ALA A 48 -18.74 -1.36 -2.43
CA ALA A 48 -19.54 -2.40 -3.05
C ALA A 48 -19.44 -3.75 -2.33
N LEU A 49 -18.35 -3.98 -1.59
CA LEU A 49 -18.12 -5.19 -0.78
C LEU A 49 -18.77 -5.11 0.62
N ILE A 50 -19.20 -3.93 1.06
CA ILE A 50 -19.84 -3.77 2.37
C ILE A 50 -21.31 -4.21 2.26
N PRO A 51 -21.75 -5.24 3.02
CA PRO A 51 -23.13 -5.69 3.02
C PRO A 51 -24.11 -4.58 3.42
N ARG A 52 -25.25 -4.53 2.73
CA ARG A 52 -26.31 -3.54 3.05
C ARG A 52 -27.43 -4.15 3.89
N ASP A 53 -27.39 -5.44 4.14
CA ASP A 53 -28.39 -6.20 4.89
C ASP A 53 -28.09 -6.26 6.40
N GLY A 54 -27.01 -5.61 6.86
CA GLY A 54 -26.57 -5.62 8.25
C GLY A 54 -25.76 -6.85 8.65
N SER A 55 -25.39 -7.71 7.71
CA SER A 55 -24.50 -8.84 7.99
C SER A 55 -23.10 -8.36 8.37
N THR A 56 -22.36 -9.20 9.11
CA THR A 56 -21.02 -8.88 9.57
C THR A 56 -20.02 -8.87 8.42
N VAL A 57 -19.13 -7.88 8.41
CA VAL A 57 -18.03 -7.75 7.44
C VAL A 57 -16.71 -7.58 8.17
N ASP A 58 -15.65 -8.21 7.66
CA ASP A 58 -14.29 -7.98 8.11
C ASP A 58 -13.71 -6.75 7.37
N LEU A 59 -13.79 -5.58 8.02
CA LEU A 59 -13.25 -4.34 7.46
C LEU A 59 -11.72 -4.38 7.35
N GLN A 60 -11.02 -5.12 8.21
CA GLN A 60 -9.57 -5.22 8.14
C GLN A 60 -9.13 -5.90 6.84
N ASP A 61 -9.78 -7.01 6.45
CA ASP A 61 -9.49 -7.66 5.15
C ASP A 61 -9.74 -6.70 3.98
N LEU A 62 -10.87 -5.97 4.01
CA LEU A 62 -11.19 -4.99 2.98
C LEU A 62 -10.17 -3.85 2.92
N PHE A 63 -9.68 -3.35 4.06
CA PHE A 63 -8.65 -2.32 4.09
C PHE A 63 -7.30 -2.83 3.57
N PHE A 64 -6.93 -4.07 3.85
CA PHE A 64 -5.73 -4.65 3.26
C PHE A 64 -5.82 -4.79 1.73
N ARG A 65 -6.99 -5.16 1.19
CA ARG A 65 -7.25 -5.19 -0.27
C ARG A 65 -7.21 -3.80 -0.87
N PHE A 66 -7.84 -2.83 -0.22
CA PHE A 66 -7.84 -1.44 -0.64
C PHE A 66 -6.43 -0.84 -0.68
N THR A 67 -5.65 -1.05 0.37
CA THR A 67 -4.31 -0.47 0.47
C THR A 67 -3.31 -1.13 -0.47
N ILE A 68 -3.44 -2.43 -0.76
CA ILE A 68 -2.56 -3.06 -1.75
C ILE A 68 -2.90 -2.61 -3.17
N ASP A 69 -4.19 -2.49 -3.53
CA ASP A 69 -4.60 -2.00 -4.84
C ASP A 69 -4.16 -0.55 -5.07
N SER A 70 -4.38 0.33 -4.10
CA SER A 70 -3.97 1.74 -4.20
C SER A 70 -2.44 1.90 -4.20
N SER A 71 -1.71 1.14 -3.38
CA SER A 71 -0.24 1.19 -3.34
C SER A 71 0.38 0.65 -4.62
N THR A 72 -0.12 -0.45 -5.18
CA THR A 72 0.39 -1.00 -6.43
C THR A 72 0.06 -0.10 -7.62
N GLU A 73 -1.09 0.57 -7.61
CA GLU A 73 -1.41 1.58 -8.63
C GLU A 73 -0.45 2.77 -8.57
N PHE A 74 -0.12 3.28 -7.40
CA PHE A 74 0.88 4.34 -7.22
C PHE A 74 2.28 3.91 -7.66
N LEU A 75 2.68 2.71 -7.27
CA LEU A 75 4.03 2.19 -7.54
C LEU A 75 4.25 1.82 -8.99
N PHE A 76 3.27 1.14 -9.60
CA PHE A 76 3.40 0.50 -10.91
C PHE A 76 2.54 1.15 -12.00
N GLY A 77 1.63 2.06 -11.63
CA GLY A 77 0.62 2.61 -12.53
C GLY A 77 -0.59 1.70 -12.76
N LYS A 78 -0.60 0.51 -12.13
CA LYS A 78 -1.66 -0.48 -12.22
C LYS A 78 -1.83 -1.21 -10.89
N GLY A 79 -3.07 -1.27 -10.40
CA GLY A 79 -3.44 -2.04 -9.20
C GLY A 79 -3.43 -3.55 -9.43
N THR A 80 -3.43 -4.31 -8.34
CA THR A 80 -3.54 -5.79 -8.36
C THR A 80 -4.98 -6.28 -8.50
N ASP A 81 -5.97 -5.38 -8.47
CA ASP A 81 -7.40 -5.65 -8.61
C ASP A 81 -7.97 -6.64 -7.55
N GLU A 82 -7.42 -6.63 -6.33
CA GLU A 82 -7.84 -7.51 -5.23
C GLU A 82 -9.29 -7.23 -4.76
N LEU A 83 -9.71 -5.96 -4.75
CA LEU A 83 -11.10 -5.59 -4.45
C LEU A 83 -12.05 -6.14 -5.53
N LYS A 84 -11.68 -6.02 -6.79
CA LYS A 84 -12.49 -6.56 -7.90
C LYS A 84 -12.52 -8.09 -7.91
N ALA A 85 -11.41 -8.75 -7.54
CA ALA A 85 -11.40 -10.19 -7.37
C ALA A 85 -12.37 -10.64 -6.28
N ALA A 86 -12.41 -9.92 -5.15
CA ALA A 86 -13.38 -10.17 -4.08
C ALA A 86 -14.83 -9.97 -4.54
N LEU A 87 -15.12 -8.93 -5.35
CA LEU A 87 -16.45 -8.69 -5.91
C LEU A 87 -16.92 -9.84 -6.83
N ARG A 88 -15.99 -10.51 -7.51
CA ARG A 88 -16.28 -11.68 -8.34
C ARG A 88 -16.41 -12.98 -7.54
N GLY A 89 -16.05 -12.97 -6.26
CA GLY A 89 -15.98 -14.16 -5.41
C GLY A 89 -14.76 -15.04 -5.72
N ASP A 90 -13.72 -14.48 -6.34
CA ASP A 90 -12.50 -15.22 -6.66
C ASP A 90 -11.75 -15.62 -5.39
N ASN A 91 -11.25 -16.86 -5.34
CA ASN A 91 -10.32 -17.27 -4.30
C ASN A 91 -8.96 -16.62 -4.58
N ASN A 92 -8.46 -15.85 -3.60
CA ASN A 92 -7.21 -15.12 -3.74
C ASN A 92 -5.96 -15.96 -3.47
N GLU A 93 -6.11 -17.27 -3.18
CA GLU A 93 -4.96 -18.15 -2.96
C GLU A 93 -4.07 -18.18 -4.20
N GLY A 94 -2.79 -17.86 -4.02
CA GLY A 94 -1.84 -17.72 -5.13
C GLY A 94 -1.81 -16.34 -5.80
N SER A 95 -2.69 -15.39 -5.40
CA SER A 95 -2.58 -14.00 -5.86
C SER A 95 -1.32 -13.31 -5.30
N PHE A 96 -0.98 -12.16 -5.89
CA PHE A 96 0.14 -11.34 -5.40
C PHE A 96 -0.07 -10.90 -3.94
N ALA A 97 -1.27 -10.42 -3.60
CA ALA A 97 -1.59 -9.97 -2.25
C ALA A 97 -1.51 -11.12 -1.23
N TRP A 98 -2.04 -12.28 -1.59
CA TRP A 98 -1.94 -13.47 -0.76
C TRP A 98 -0.48 -13.90 -0.54
N ALA A 99 0.31 -13.98 -1.62
CA ALA A 99 1.71 -14.37 -1.57
C ALA A 99 2.56 -13.36 -0.77
N PHE A 100 2.29 -12.06 -0.94
CA PHE A 100 2.96 -10.99 -0.18
C PHE A 100 2.65 -11.12 1.32
N ASN A 101 1.37 -11.27 1.69
CA ASN A 101 0.93 -11.45 3.07
C ASN A 101 1.53 -12.71 3.72
N TYR A 102 1.53 -13.83 3.01
CA TYR A 102 2.14 -15.08 3.47
C TYR A 102 3.64 -14.93 3.74
N SER A 103 4.37 -14.35 2.79
CA SER A 103 5.81 -14.11 2.92
C SER A 103 6.13 -13.15 4.07
N GLN A 104 5.33 -12.11 4.25
CA GLN A 104 5.47 -11.15 5.34
C GLN A 104 5.22 -11.80 6.70
N ASN A 105 4.16 -12.59 6.84
CA ASN A 105 3.87 -13.33 8.07
C ASN A 105 5.00 -14.30 8.44
N SER A 106 5.58 -14.97 7.46
CA SER A 106 6.78 -15.81 7.64
C SER A 106 7.96 -15.01 8.17
N VAL A 107 8.24 -13.84 7.60
CA VAL A 107 9.32 -12.95 8.06
C VAL A 107 9.07 -12.49 9.50
N MET A 108 7.85 -12.07 9.82
CA MET A 108 7.48 -11.63 11.18
C MET A 108 7.55 -12.75 12.20
N TYR A 109 7.12 -13.96 11.84
CA TYR A 109 7.26 -15.13 12.68
C TYR A 109 8.73 -15.39 13.01
N ARG A 110 9.59 -15.49 11.99
CA ARG A 110 11.04 -15.73 12.18
C ARG A 110 11.70 -14.63 12.99
N PHE A 111 11.28 -13.38 12.85
CA PHE A 111 11.76 -12.27 13.66
C PHE A 111 11.39 -12.46 15.15
N ARG A 112 10.14 -12.84 15.44
CA ARG A 112 9.66 -13.05 16.82
C ARG A 112 10.35 -14.21 17.53
N ILE A 113 10.56 -15.32 16.84
CA ILE A 113 11.20 -16.50 17.45
C ILE A 113 12.74 -16.41 17.48
N GLY A 114 13.34 -15.46 16.74
CA GLY A 114 14.79 -15.22 16.75
C GLY A 114 15.62 -16.47 16.49
N ALA A 115 16.57 -16.78 17.37
CA ALA A 115 17.45 -17.94 17.24
C ALA A 115 16.73 -19.30 17.30
N PHE A 116 15.54 -19.36 17.89
CA PHE A 116 14.74 -20.59 17.98
C PHE A 116 14.22 -21.08 16.63
N ASN A 117 14.29 -20.26 15.58
CA ASN A 117 13.89 -20.65 14.21
C ASN A 117 14.65 -21.86 13.66
N LYS A 118 15.82 -22.17 14.24
CA LYS A 118 16.63 -23.34 13.85
C LYS A 118 16.14 -24.66 14.47
N ILE A 119 15.33 -24.56 15.51
CA ILE A 119 14.87 -25.72 16.32
C ILE A 119 13.38 -25.96 16.10
N LEU A 120 12.60 -24.89 15.96
CA LEU A 120 11.16 -24.97 15.77
C LEU A 120 10.83 -25.24 14.31
N LYS A 121 9.78 -26.07 14.10
CA LYS A 121 9.25 -26.30 12.75
C LYS A 121 8.69 -25.01 12.17
N ASP A 122 9.11 -24.66 10.95
CA ASP A 122 8.60 -23.50 10.22
C ASP A 122 7.12 -23.72 9.86
N PRO A 123 6.19 -22.87 10.32
CA PRO A 123 4.78 -22.97 9.97
C PRO A 123 4.47 -22.43 8.55
N TYR A 124 5.48 -21.93 7.84
CA TYR A 124 5.35 -21.33 6.51
C TYR A 124 6.07 -22.13 5.42
N PRO A 125 5.64 -23.37 5.09
CA PRO A 125 6.33 -24.22 4.11
C PRO A 125 6.32 -23.67 2.69
N GLN A 126 5.36 -22.80 2.35
CA GLN A 126 5.21 -22.22 1.00
C GLN A 126 5.94 -20.86 0.83
N GLU A 127 6.69 -20.39 1.84
CA GLU A 127 7.33 -19.07 1.84
C GLU A 127 8.19 -18.84 0.59
N LEU A 128 8.97 -19.83 0.19
CA LEU A 128 9.83 -19.72 -0.99
C LEU A 128 9.02 -19.53 -2.28
N GLN A 129 7.92 -20.26 -2.42
CA GLN A 129 7.01 -20.13 -3.57
C GLN A 129 6.30 -18.78 -3.57
N CYS A 130 5.77 -18.37 -2.42
CA CYS A 130 5.10 -17.08 -2.27
C CYS A 130 6.05 -15.91 -2.57
N ARG A 131 7.25 -15.93 -2.01
CA ARG A 131 8.28 -14.93 -2.31
C ARG A 131 8.63 -14.89 -3.80
N LYS A 132 8.69 -16.04 -4.46
CA LYS A 132 8.92 -16.10 -5.91
C LYS A 132 7.79 -15.42 -6.67
N ILE A 133 6.53 -15.66 -6.33
CA ILE A 133 5.36 -14.99 -6.94
C ILE A 133 5.50 -13.47 -6.80
N VAL A 134 5.86 -13.00 -5.60
CA VAL A 134 6.03 -11.56 -5.33
C VAL A 134 7.17 -10.97 -6.16
N HIS A 135 8.33 -11.61 -6.16
CA HIS A 135 9.50 -11.11 -6.90
C HIS A 135 9.26 -11.15 -8.41
N ASP A 136 8.71 -12.24 -8.94
CA ASP A 136 8.45 -12.38 -10.38
C ASP A 136 7.53 -11.29 -10.91
N LEU A 137 6.46 -10.94 -10.16
CA LEU A 137 5.56 -9.85 -10.57
C LEU A 137 6.24 -8.49 -10.51
N VAL A 138 6.96 -8.19 -9.42
CA VAL A 138 7.66 -6.90 -9.30
C VAL A 138 8.78 -6.78 -10.33
N ASP A 139 9.51 -7.86 -10.61
CA ASP A 139 10.55 -7.89 -11.66
C ASP A 139 9.96 -7.62 -13.05
N GLN A 140 8.75 -8.10 -13.36
CA GLN A 140 8.05 -7.75 -14.61
C GLN A 140 7.74 -6.24 -14.70
N PHE A 141 7.28 -5.62 -13.61
CA PHE A 141 7.07 -4.17 -13.60
C PHE A 141 8.37 -3.39 -13.72
N VAL A 142 9.45 -3.86 -13.07
CA VAL A 142 10.78 -3.26 -13.16
C VAL A 142 11.32 -3.35 -14.60
N ASP A 143 11.18 -4.50 -15.24
CA ASP A 143 11.59 -4.69 -16.63
C ASP A 143 10.85 -3.75 -17.57
N ASN A 144 9.53 -3.64 -17.40
CA ASN A 144 8.70 -2.72 -18.18
C ASN A 144 9.09 -1.25 -17.96
N ALA A 145 9.38 -0.85 -16.72
CA ALA A 145 9.78 0.53 -16.42
C ALA A 145 11.16 0.89 -16.97
N VAL A 146 12.11 -0.04 -16.92
CA VAL A 146 13.46 0.14 -17.50
C VAL A 146 13.38 0.21 -19.02
N GLU A 147 12.55 -0.65 -19.65
CA GLU A 147 12.35 -0.62 -21.10
C GLU A 147 11.61 0.65 -21.54
N TYR A 148 10.61 1.09 -20.78
CA TYR A 148 9.93 2.37 -21.03
C TYR A 148 10.92 3.53 -21.06
N ARG A 149 11.82 3.60 -20.05
CA ARG A 149 12.89 4.61 -20.02
C ARG A 149 13.80 4.56 -21.25
N ARG A 150 14.11 3.35 -21.74
CA ARG A 150 14.99 3.18 -22.91
C ARG A 150 14.35 3.69 -24.21
N THR A 151 13.02 3.56 -24.33
CA THR A 151 12.27 3.88 -25.56
C THR A 151 11.66 5.27 -25.57
N HIS A 152 11.54 5.92 -24.41
CA HIS A 152 10.95 7.25 -24.25
C HIS A 152 11.95 8.22 -23.65
N ASP A 153 11.95 9.45 -24.12
CA ASP A 153 12.73 10.52 -23.54
C ASP A 153 12.03 11.02 -22.26
N VAL A 154 12.40 10.41 -21.12
CA VAL A 154 11.73 10.61 -19.83
C VAL A 154 11.92 12.04 -19.28
N GLU A 155 12.88 12.82 -19.83
CA GLU A 155 13.04 14.24 -19.50
C GLU A 155 11.97 15.12 -20.17
N LYS A 156 11.29 14.60 -21.19
CA LYS A 156 10.20 15.26 -21.91
C LYS A 156 8.83 14.65 -21.59
N ALA A 157 8.66 14.08 -20.38
CA ALA A 157 7.37 13.56 -19.94
C ALA A 157 6.26 14.60 -20.14
N GLN A 158 5.20 14.24 -20.85
CA GLN A 158 4.09 15.15 -21.09
C GLN A 158 3.36 15.43 -19.77
N PRO A 159 2.91 16.66 -19.51
CA PRO A 159 2.23 17.04 -18.26
C PRO A 159 0.97 16.23 -17.95
N GLU A 160 0.46 15.49 -18.93
CA GLU A 160 -0.76 14.68 -18.83
C GLU A 160 -0.50 13.22 -18.45
N GLU A 161 0.76 12.75 -18.38
CA GLU A 161 1.05 11.38 -18.01
C GLU A 161 0.88 11.18 -16.50
N LYS A 162 0.13 10.12 -16.17
CA LYS A 162 -0.04 9.71 -14.77
C LYS A 162 1.31 9.42 -14.13
N TYR A 163 1.52 9.98 -12.95
CA TYR A 163 2.71 9.69 -12.14
C TYR A 163 2.79 8.19 -11.81
N VAL A 164 3.98 7.61 -11.99
CA VAL A 164 4.30 6.23 -11.62
C VAL A 164 5.64 6.21 -10.90
N PHE A 165 5.61 5.87 -9.61
CA PHE A 165 6.78 5.87 -8.74
C PHE A 165 7.98 5.11 -9.31
N LEU A 166 7.77 3.90 -9.82
CA LEU A 166 8.84 3.07 -10.36
C LEU A 166 9.50 3.71 -11.60
N ARG A 167 8.73 4.39 -12.45
CA ARG A 167 9.29 5.14 -13.59
C ARG A 167 10.20 6.28 -13.12
N GLU A 168 9.82 6.98 -12.07
CA GLU A 168 10.66 8.04 -11.48
C GLU A 168 11.96 7.48 -10.89
N LEU A 169 11.89 6.33 -10.21
CA LEU A 169 13.10 5.67 -9.71
C LEU A 169 14.05 5.25 -10.82
N THR A 170 13.54 4.87 -11.99
CA THR A 170 14.41 4.53 -13.14
C THR A 170 15.23 5.71 -13.64
N LYS A 171 14.85 6.96 -13.34
CA LYS A 171 15.66 8.14 -13.68
C LYS A 171 16.98 8.18 -12.91
N GLN A 172 17.03 7.55 -11.74
CA GLN A 172 18.20 7.54 -10.86
C GLN A 172 19.06 6.29 -11.01
N THR A 173 18.46 5.13 -11.29
CA THR A 173 19.17 3.87 -11.44
C THR A 173 18.46 2.94 -12.44
N THR A 174 19.22 2.07 -13.11
CA THR A 174 18.73 0.98 -13.93
C THR A 174 19.04 -0.39 -13.33
N ASP A 175 19.60 -0.43 -12.11
CA ASP A 175 19.82 -1.66 -11.37
C ASP A 175 18.46 -2.26 -10.97
N LYS A 176 18.06 -3.31 -11.69
CA LYS A 176 16.76 -3.97 -11.53
C LYS A 176 16.55 -4.51 -10.12
N ARG A 177 17.61 -5.08 -9.52
CA ARG A 177 17.53 -5.59 -8.15
C ARG A 177 17.24 -4.48 -7.16
N ARG A 178 17.95 -3.36 -7.30
CA ARG A 178 17.74 -2.20 -6.45
C ARG A 178 16.34 -1.62 -6.63
N LEU A 179 15.86 -1.47 -7.86
CA LEU A 179 14.51 -1.00 -8.15
C LEU A 179 13.45 -1.89 -7.51
N ARG A 180 13.58 -3.22 -7.61
CA ARG A 180 12.69 -4.17 -6.93
C ARG A 180 12.71 -3.99 -5.42
N ASP A 181 13.92 -3.99 -4.82
CA ASP A 181 14.09 -3.93 -3.38
C ASP A 181 13.49 -2.65 -2.79
N GLU A 182 13.77 -1.48 -3.37
CA GLU A 182 13.17 -0.21 -2.94
C GLU A 182 11.64 -0.20 -3.12
N THR A 183 11.15 -0.71 -4.23
CA THR A 183 9.70 -0.74 -4.50
C THR A 183 8.96 -1.64 -3.52
N LEU A 184 9.50 -2.82 -3.18
CA LEU A 184 8.92 -3.71 -2.17
C LEU A 184 8.93 -3.09 -0.77
N ASN A 185 9.98 -2.33 -0.42
CA ASN A 185 10.02 -1.59 0.84
C ASN A 185 8.89 -0.54 0.91
N ILE A 186 8.66 0.21 -0.16
CA ILE A 186 7.59 1.22 -0.19
C ILE A 186 6.20 0.58 -0.23
N LEU A 187 6.06 -0.56 -0.92
CA LEU A 187 4.79 -1.32 -0.90
C LEU A 187 4.42 -1.74 0.53
N LEU A 188 5.39 -2.29 1.28
CA LEU A 188 5.18 -2.66 2.69
C LEU A 188 4.71 -1.46 3.51
N ALA A 189 5.37 -0.30 3.35
CA ALA A 189 5.02 0.90 4.07
C ALA A 189 3.58 1.37 3.79
N GLY A 190 3.20 1.45 2.52
CA GLY A 190 1.89 1.97 2.12
C GLY A 190 0.73 1.05 2.43
N ARG A 191 0.95 -0.27 2.40
CA ARG A 191 -0.09 -1.27 2.63
C ARG A 191 -0.44 -1.39 4.11
N ASP A 192 0.51 -1.80 4.93
CA ASP A 192 0.23 -2.32 6.28
C ASP A 192 -0.11 -1.22 7.28
N THR A 193 0.63 -0.13 7.23
CA THR A 193 0.43 0.97 8.19
C THR A 193 -0.93 1.62 7.98
N THR A 194 -1.30 1.88 6.73
CA THR A 194 -2.58 2.51 6.39
C THR A 194 -3.76 1.58 6.68
N ALA A 195 -3.69 0.29 6.32
CA ALA A 195 -4.74 -0.68 6.65
C ALA A 195 -4.89 -0.86 8.15
N GLY A 196 -3.77 -0.92 8.90
CA GLY A 196 -3.76 -1.00 10.35
C GLY A 196 -4.40 0.21 11.01
N LEU A 197 -4.05 1.43 10.57
CA LEU A 197 -4.63 2.66 11.07
C LEU A 197 -6.15 2.72 10.81
N LEU A 198 -6.59 2.42 9.59
CA LEU A 198 -8.01 2.37 9.26
C LEU A 198 -8.76 1.33 10.11
N SER A 199 -8.19 0.13 10.28
CA SER A 199 -8.79 -0.92 11.11
C SER A 199 -8.96 -0.49 12.55
N ASN A 200 -7.93 0.09 13.16
CA ASN A 200 -7.98 0.60 14.52
C ASN A 200 -9.00 1.74 14.64
N MET A 201 -8.98 2.70 13.73
CA MET A 201 -9.89 3.83 13.74
C MET A 201 -11.36 3.37 13.68
N PHE A 202 -11.70 2.47 12.75
CA PHE A 202 -13.08 1.97 12.64
C PHE A 202 -13.48 1.12 13.82
N TRP A 203 -12.57 0.37 14.43
CA TRP A 203 -12.83 -0.37 15.67
C TRP A 203 -13.17 0.57 16.84
N PHE A 204 -12.44 1.69 17.02
CA PHE A 204 -12.75 2.70 18.03
C PHE A 204 -14.05 3.42 17.74
N ILE A 205 -14.28 3.84 16.51
CA ILE A 205 -15.51 4.55 16.09
C ILE A 205 -16.75 3.67 16.30
N ALA A 206 -16.65 2.37 16.04
CA ALA A 206 -17.76 1.44 16.29
C ALA A 206 -18.16 1.35 17.75
N LYS A 207 -17.23 1.60 18.67
CA LYS A 207 -17.48 1.61 20.13
C LYS A 207 -17.95 2.96 20.66
N GLU A 208 -17.68 4.03 19.92
CA GLU A 208 -17.95 5.40 20.34
C GLU A 208 -18.86 6.14 19.32
N PRO A 209 -20.18 5.88 19.34
CA PRO A 209 -21.11 6.46 18.36
C PRO A 209 -21.09 8.00 18.30
N ARG A 210 -20.71 8.67 19.41
CA ARG A 210 -20.59 10.13 19.44
C ARG A 210 -19.48 10.65 18.54
N ILE A 211 -18.34 9.93 18.49
CA ILE A 211 -17.21 10.26 17.63
C ILE A 211 -17.64 10.11 16.17
N TRP A 212 -18.28 8.97 15.84
CA TRP A 212 -18.83 8.73 14.50
C TRP A 212 -19.79 9.83 14.04
N GLN A 213 -20.77 10.19 14.88
CA GLN A 213 -21.73 11.23 14.55
C GLN A 213 -21.06 12.57 14.27
N ARG A 214 -20.08 12.96 15.11
CA ARG A 214 -19.37 14.23 14.94
C ARG A 214 -18.48 14.24 13.69
N MET A 215 -17.78 13.15 13.40
CA MET A 215 -17.00 13.02 12.16
C MET A 215 -17.90 13.12 10.94
N ARG A 216 -19.01 12.38 10.95
CA ARG A 216 -19.99 12.40 9.86
C ARG A 216 -20.57 13.80 9.65
N GLN A 217 -20.89 14.52 10.72
CA GLN A 217 -21.40 15.88 10.64
C GLN A 217 -20.38 16.82 10.00
N GLU A 218 -19.11 16.80 10.44
CA GLU A 218 -18.04 17.60 9.83
C GLU A 218 -17.90 17.33 8.34
N VAL A 219 -17.91 16.06 7.94
CA VAL A 219 -17.80 15.67 6.53
C VAL A 219 -19.02 16.16 5.72
N GLN A 220 -20.24 15.99 6.25
CA GLN A 220 -21.46 16.45 5.58
C GLN A 220 -21.48 17.97 5.41
N ASP A 221 -21.10 18.72 6.45
CA ASP A 221 -21.06 20.18 6.45
C ASP A 221 -19.99 20.74 5.50
N ALA A 222 -18.88 20.00 5.30
CA ALA A 222 -17.78 20.43 4.45
C ALA A 222 -17.97 20.05 2.97
N LEU A 223 -18.61 18.90 2.70
CA LEU A 223 -18.65 18.33 1.35
C LEU A 223 -20.03 18.39 0.68
N HIS A 224 -21.11 18.56 1.47
CA HIS A 224 -22.50 18.63 0.97
C HIS A 224 -22.90 17.47 0.03
N GLY A 225 -22.25 16.30 0.17
CA GLY A 225 -22.47 15.14 -0.66
C GLY A 225 -21.64 15.09 -1.96
N GLU A 226 -20.81 16.09 -2.20
CA GLU A 226 -19.88 16.13 -3.33
C GLU A 226 -18.57 15.39 -3.03
N LEU A 227 -17.84 15.04 -4.09
CA LEU A 227 -16.50 14.46 -3.95
C LEU A 227 -15.52 15.53 -3.41
N PRO A 228 -14.67 15.16 -2.45
CA PRO A 228 -13.78 16.13 -1.83
C PRO A 228 -12.65 16.57 -2.78
N THR A 229 -12.27 17.83 -2.68
CA THR A 229 -10.97 18.28 -3.15
C THR A 229 -9.89 17.97 -2.10
N TYR A 230 -8.62 17.93 -2.53
CA TYR A 230 -7.49 17.76 -1.61
C TYR A 230 -7.49 18.80 -0.47
N GLN A 231 -7.86 20.06 -0.78
CA GLN A 231 -7.91 21.13 0.22
C GLN A 231 -9.02 20.89 1.25
N GLN A 232 -10.21 20.50 0.80
CA GLN A 232 -11.32 20.19 1.72
C GLN A 232 -10.96 19.04 2.67
N LEU A 233 -10.31 17.97 2.17
CA LEU A 233 -9.84 16.87 3.04
C LEU A 233 -8.86 17.37 4.12
N ARG A 234 -7.95 18.28 3.77
CA ARG A 234 -7.01 18.87 4.73
C ARG A 234 -7.69 19.72 5.81
N ASP A 235 -8.83 20.31 5.50
CA ASP A 235 -9.55 21.23 6.37
C ASP A 235 -10.49 20.51 7.34
N LEU A 236 -10.71 19.18 7.20
CA LEU A 236 -11.46 18.33 8.12
C LEU A 236 -10.69 18.14 9.44
N LYS A 237 -10.85 19.06 10.37
CA LYS A 237 -10.05 19.13 11.60
C LYS A 237 -10.35 17.97 12.55
N TYR A 238 -11.64 17.66 12.74
CA TYR A 238 -12.04 16.63 13.69
C TYR A 238 -11.66 15.23 13.19
N VAL A 239 -11.86 14.97 11.90
CA VAL A 239 -11.38 13.74 11.26
C VAL A 239 -9.87 13.58 11.46
N LYS A 240 -9.10 14.66 11.25
CA LYS A 240 -7.64 14.65 11.45
C LYS A 240 -7.25 14.38 12.91
N TRP A 241 -7.99 14.93 13.87
CA TRP A 241 -7.73 14.64 15.28
C TRP A 241 -8.00 13.19 15.63
N CYS A 242 -9.08 12.59 15.11
CA CYS A 242 -9.35 11.17 15.29
C CYS A 242 -8.24 10.27 14.68
N ILE A 243 -7.72 10.63 13.52
CA ILE A 243 -6.57 9.92 12.91
C ILE A 243 -5.34 10.01 13.81
N ASN A 244 -4.98 11.21 14.27
CA ASN A 244 -3.82 11.43 15.13
C ASN A 244 -3.92 10.65 16.45
N GLU A 245 -5.12 10.62 17.08
CA GLU A 245 -5.33 9.81 18.28
C GLU A 245 -5.13 8.30 18.03
N CYS A 246 -5.57 7.80 16.89
CA CYS A 246 -5.35 6.40 16.52
C CYS A 246 -3.88 6.05 16.21
N GLU A 247 -3.05 7.04 15.84
CA GLU A 247 -1.61 6.85 15.66
C GLU A 247 -0.85 6.77 17.00
N CYS A 248 -1.45 7.26 18.09
CA CYS A 248 -0.86 7.25 19.44
C CYS A 248 -1.20 5.97 20.24
N CYS A 249 -2.09 5.12 19.76
CA CYS A 249 -2.50 3.86 20.37
C CYS A 249 -1.78 2.67 19.76
#